data_32f0cd35457b1ae169c1ab4a45b6106f
#
_entry.id   32f0cd35457b1ae169c1ab4a45b6106f
#
_cell.length_a   1.000
_cell.length_b   1.000
_cell.length_c   1.000
_cell.angle_alpha   90.00
_cell.angle_beta   90.00
_cell.angle_gamma   90.00
#
_symmetry.space_group_name_H-M   'P 1'
#
loop_
_entity.id
_entity.type
_entity.pdbx_description
1 polymer ?
#
loop_
_entity_poly.entity_id
_entity_poly.type
_entity_poly.pdbx_seq_one_letter_code
_entity_poly.pdbx_strand_id
1 'polypeptide(L)'
;MSTAPAPEPLPAPVTEAGRQGLDALLAGPDKALIGLDFDGTLAPIVADPDRARAHPEALSALAALAPKVAAVAVVTGRPAEVAVRNGAFADAPGLEHLVVLGHYGAERWDARTGAVTAPPAPPGVDAVRAELPGLLAGTGTYVEDKGRAVAVHTRRAADPQGAFEALREPLTGLAARHGLIVEPGRMVLELRPPGIDKGVALTAFAREIGAGCVLYAGDDLGDLPAYAAVDALRAEGTPGLLVCSGSDEVTELRDRADLVVDGPQGVVHLLHALAHHIA
;
A
#
# COMPACT_ATOMS: atom_id res chain seq x y z
N MET A 1 -35.75 -19.18 -11.49
CA MET A 1 -34.77 -19.25 -10.37
C MET A 1 -33.39 -19.30 -11.02
N SER A 2 -32.69 -18.15 -11.08
CA SER A 2 -31.33 -18.12 -11.57
C SER A 2 -30.45 -18.70 -10.45
N THR A 3 -29.81 -19.84 -10.69
CA THR A 3 -28.78 -20.37 -9.79
C THR A 3 -27.62 -19.41 -9.82
N ALA A 4 -27.26 -18.84 -8.64
CA ALA A 4 -26.04 -18.08 -8.52
C ALA A 4 -24.88 -18.94 -9.05
N PRO A 5 -23.93 -18.36 -9.79
CA PRO A 5 -22.76 -19.10 -10.26
C PRO A 5 -22.05 -19.71 -9.04
N ALA A 6 -21.49 -20.92 -9.23
CA ALA A 6 -20.69 -21.56 -8.20
C ALA A 6 -19.52 -20.62 -7.81
N PRO A 7 -19.18 -20.56 -6.53
CA PRO A 7 -18.06 -19.71 -6.06
C PRO A 7 -16.76 -20.11 -6.77
N GLU A 8 -15.98 -19.12 -7.16
CA GLU A 8 -14.64 -19.38 -7.66
C GLU A 8 -13.80 -20.05 -6.56
N PRO A 9 -13.01 -21.06 -6.89
CA PRO A 9 -12.15 -21.71 -5.93
C PRO A 9 -11.06 -20.72 -5.46
N LEU A 10 -10.71 -20.76 -4.15
CA LEU A 10 -9.58 -20.03 -3.65
C LEU A 10 -8.30 -20.52 -4.32
N PRO A 11 -7.44 -19.61 -4.83
CA PRO A 11 -6.16 -20.01 -5.38
C PRO A 11 -5.27 -20.59 -4.27
N ALA A 12 -4.53 -21.66 -4.60
CA ALA A 12 -3.68 -22.36 -3.64
C ALA A 12 -2.31 -21.65 -3.52
N PRO A 13 -1.88 -21.25 -2.30
CA PRO A 13 -0.53 -20.75 -2.07
C PRO A 13 0.53 -21.76 -2.41
N VAL A 14 1.64 -21.31 -3.03
CA VAL A 14 2.74 -22.18 -3.47
C VAL A 14 3.69 -22.57 -2.34
N THR A 15 3.73 -21.80 -1.26
CA THR A 15 4.59 -22.07 -0.08
C THR A 15 3.81 -22.72 1.05
N GLU A 16 4.52 -23.41 1.95
CA GLU A 16 3.91 -23.99 3.16
C GLU A 16 3.44 -22.89 4.12
N ALA A 17 4.24 -21.83 4.30
CA ALA A 17 3.88 -20.70 5.15
C ALA A 17 2.61 -20.00 4.65
N GLY A 18 2.47 -19.84 3.33
CA GLY A 18 1.28 -19.27 2.72
C GLY A 18 0.03 -20.14 2.92
N ARG A 19 0.15 -21.48 2.81
CA ARG A 19 -0.97 -22.39 3.12
C ARG A 19 -1.42 -22.26 4.56
N GLN A 20 -0.47 -22.24 5.51
CA GLN A 20 -0.77 -22.03 6.94
C GLN A 20 -1.43 -20.65 7.18
N GLY A 21 -0.98 -19.60 6.47
CA GLY A 21 -1.58 -18.28 6.52
C GLY A 21 -3.03 -18.27 6.02
N LEU A 22 -3.30 -18.91 4.87
CA LEU A 22 -4.66 -19.03 4.33
C LEU A 22 -5.56 -19.85 5.25
N ASP A 23 -5.09 -20.99 5.75
CA ASP A 23 -5.84 -21.83 6.67
C ASP A 23 -6.18 -21.09 7.96
N ALA A 24 -5.24 -20.34 8.52
CA ALA A 24 -5.46 -19.53 9.72
C ALA A 24 -6.48 -18.40 9.48
N LEU A 25 -6.44 -17.76 8.30
CA LEU A 25 -7.40 -16.73 7.92
C LEU A 25 -8.82 -17.31 7.83
N LEU A 26 -8.97 -18.47 7.20
CA LEU A 26 -10.28 -19.12 7.06
C LEU A 26 -10.81 -19.69 8.39
N ALA A 27 -9.93 -20.13 9.29
CA ALA A 27 -10.29 -20.70 10.59
C ALA A 27 -10.67 -19.62 11.63
N GLY A 28 -10.09 -18.40 11.53
CA GLY A 28 -10.30 -17.32 12.49
C GLY A 28 -10.36 -15.95 11.83
N PRO A 29 -11.32 -15.72 10.92
CA PRO A 29 -11.38 -14.48 10.15
C PRO A 29 -11.60 -13.24 11.03
N ASP A 30 -12.32 -13.37 12.13
CA ASP A 30 -12.56 -12.31 13.13
C ASP A 30 -11.27 -11.78 13.79
N LYS A 31 -10.13 -12.46 13.60
CA LYS A 31 -8.79 -12.03 14.02
C LYS A 31 -7.86 -11.74 12.84
N ALA A 32 -8.34 -11.81 11.61
CA ALA A 32 -7.52 -11.59 10.44
C ALA A 32 -7.39 -10.10 10.09
N LEU A 33 -6.16 -9.66 9.83
CA LEU A 33 -5.86 -8.38 9.19
C LEU A 33 -5.63 -8.59 7.70
N ILE A 34 -6.36 -7.86 6.87
CA ILE A 34 -6.15 -7.79 5.42
C ILE A 34 -5.44 -6.49 5.10
N GLY A 35 -4.15 -6.54 4.84
CA GLY A 35 -3.31 -5.42 4.40
C GLY A 35 -3.24 -5.36 2.88
N LEU A 36 -3.47 -4.20 2.29
CA LEU A 36 -3.50 -4.00 0.85
C LEU A 36 -2.73 -2.73 0.48
N ASP A 37 -1.86 -2.78 -0.51
CA ASP A 37 -1.43 -1.56 -1.17
C ASP A 37 -2.57 -0.98 -2.02
N PHE A 38 -2.44 0.27 -2.46
CA PHE A 38 -3.44 0.94 -3.29
C PHE A 38 -3.10 0.89 -4.78
N ASP A 39 -1.96 1.47 -5.18
CA ASP A 39 -1.55 1.58 -6.58
C ASP A 39 -0.97 0.26 -7.08
N GLY A 40 -1.44 -0.27 -8.20
CA GLY A 40 -1.05 -1.58 -8.72
C GLY A 40 -1.72 -2.76 -8.01
N THR A 41 -2.38 -2.53 -6.86
CA THR A 41 -3.03 -3.57 -6.05
C THR A 41 -4.55 -3.42 -6.03
N LEU A 42 -5.08 -2.29 -5.59
CA LEU A 42 -6.51 -1.97 -5.67
C LEU A 42 -6.85 -1.10 -6.87
N ALA A 43 -5.91 -0.29 -7.35
CA ALA A 43 -6.06 0.61 -8.47
C ALA A 43 -5.05 0.27 -9.58
N PRO A 44 -5.47 0.22 -10.86
CA PRO A 44 -4.52 0.06 -11.96
C PRO A 44 -3.49 1.21 -11.99
N ILE A 45 -2.26 0.87 -12.36
CA ILE A 45 -1.22 1.87 -12.62
C ILE A 45 -1.60 2.69 -13.85
N VAL A 46 -1.63 4.01 -13.71
CA VAL A 46 -1.96 4.95 -14.77
C VAL A 46 -0.86 6.01 -14.94
N ALA A 47 -0.78 6.60 -16.14
CA ALA A 47 0.26 7.59 -16.46
C ALA A 47 0.19 8.86 -15.59
N ASP A 48 -1.01 9.24 -15.17
CA ASP A 48 -1.27 10.39 -14.30
C ASP A 48 -1.76 9.87 -12.93
N PRO A 49 -0.94 9.93 -11.88
CA PRO A 49 -1.31 9.42 -10.55
C PRO A 49 -2.58 10.05 -9.96
N ASP A 50 -2.89 11.31 -10.31
CA ASP A 50 -4.10 11.98 -9.83
C ASP A 50 -5.39 11.37 -10.41
N ARG A 51 -5.26 10.64 -11.51
CA ARG A 51 -6.36 9.94 -12.19
C ARG A 51 -6.50 8.48 -11.77
N ALA A 52 -5.61 7.95 -10.95
CA ALA A 52 -5.74 6.59 -10.44
C ALA A 52 -7.07 6.46 -9.67
N ARG A 53 -7.80 5.40 -9.93
CA ARG A 53 -9.04 5.03 -9.23
C ARG A 53 -8.99 3.56 -8.93
N ALA A 54 -9.55 3.18 -7.80
CA ALA A 54 -9.70 1.76 -7.47
C ALA A 54 -10.45 1.03 -8.59
N HIS A 55 -10.13 -0.25 -8.76
CA HIS A 55 -10.85 -1.12 -9.70
C HIS A 55 -12.36 -1.04 -9.45
N PRO A 56 -13.22 -1.01 -10.48
CA PRO A 56 -14.67 -0.81 -10.30
C PRO A 56 -15.32 -1.77 -9.29
N GLU A 57 -14.82 -2.99 -9.19
CA GLU A 57 -15.34 -4.00 -8.25
C GLU A 57 -14.60 -4.04 -6.91
N ALA A 58 -13.53 -3.23 -6.71
CA ALA A 58 -12.77 -3.23 -5.46
C ALA A 58 -13.65 -2.87 -4.26
N LEU A 59 -14.50 -1.86 -4.42
CA LEU A 59 -15.39 -1.42 -3.35
C LEU A 59 -16.37 -2.53 -2.92
N SER A 60 -16.96 -3.24 -3.88
CA SER A 60 -17.89 -4.34 -3.58
C SER A 60 -17.19 -5.53 -2.93
N ALA A 61 -15.95 -5.85 -3.38
CA ALA A 61 -15.15 -6.92 -2.80
C ALA A 61 -14.77 -6.61 -1.34
N LEU A 62 -14.32 -5.39 -1.09
CA LEU A 62 -13.99 -4.91 0.26
C LEU A 62 -15.22 -4.88 1.16
N ALA A 63 -16.36 -4.37 0.67
CA ALA A 63 -17.61 -4.33 1.45
C ALA A 63 -18.16 -5.73 1.78
N ALA A 64 -17.89 -6.73 0.95
CA ALA A 64 -18.25 -8.12 1.23
C ALA A 64 -17.32 -8.78 2.27
N LEU A 65 -16.03 -8.40 2.28
CA LEU A 65 -15.00 -9.01 3.14
C LEU A 65 -14.86 -8.31 4.50
N ALA A 66 -14.84 -6.97 4.52
CA ALA A 66 -14.52 -6.20 5.72
C ALA A 66 -15.38 -6.53 6.95
N PRO A 67 -16.70 -6.78 6.83
CA PRO A 67 -17.53 -7.15 7.99
C PRO A 67 -17.17 -8.52 8.59
N LYS A 68 -16.41 -9.35 7.88
CA LYS A 68 -16.09 -10.74 8.26
C LYS A 68 -14.69 -10.89 8.88
N VAL A 69 -13.87 -9.85 8.83
CA VAL A 69 -12.49 -9.85 9.32
C VAL A 69 -12.29 -8.82 10.43
N ALA A 70 -11.19 -8.94 11.19
CA ALA A 70 -10.89 -7.97 12.25
C ALA A 70 -10.73 -6.55 11.70
N ALA A 71 -9.99 -6.41 10.60
CA ALA A 71 -9.83 -5.13 9.91
C ALA A 71 -9.32 -5.33 8.47
N VAL A 72 -9.58 -4.32 7.62
CA VAL A 72 -8.91 -4.11 6.35
C VAL A 72 -8.07 -2.84 6.45
N ALA A 73 -6.79 -2.90 6.09
CA ALA A 73 -5.88 -1.77 6.07
C ALA A 73 -5.36 -1.52 4.65
N VAL A 74 -5.67 -0.36 4.10
CA VAL A 74 -5.00 0.12 2.87
C VAL A 74 -3.74 0.87 3.28
N VAL A 75 -2.56 0.34 2.94
CA VAL A 75 -1.25 0.89 3.32
C VAL A 75 -0.57 1.48 2.09
N THR A 76 -0.50 2.79 2.01
CA THR A 76 -0.10 3.49 0.78
C THR A 76 0.86 4.66 1.03
N GLY A 77 1.69 4.97 0.03
CA GLY A 77 2.48 6.20 0.00
C GLY A 77 1.64 7.48 -0.28
N ARG A 78 0.40 7.33 -0.72
CA ARG A 78 -0.51 8.47 -0.92
C ARG A 78 -0.94 9.10 0.39
N PRO A 79 -1.29 10.42 0.41
CA PRO A 79 -2.05 10.99 1.50
C PRO A 79 -3.33 10.19 1.76
N ALA A 80 -3.71 9.99 3.02
CA ALA A 80 -4.88 9.19 3.37
C ALA A 80 -6.17 9.67 2.69
N GLU A 81 -6.42 10.99 2.68
CA GLU A 81 -7.61 11.59 2.02
C GLU A 81 -7.62 11.33 0.50
N VAL A 82 -6.45 11.33 -0.15
CA VAL A 82 -6.35 11.04 -1.58
C VAL A 82 -6.72 9.59 -1.86
N ALA A 83 -6.19 8.65 -1.07
CA ALA A 83 -6.51 7.23 -1.21
C ALA A 83 -8.01 6.96 -0.94
N VAL A 84 -8.57 7.57 0.10
CA VAL A 84 -10.01 7.48 0.43
C VAL A 84 -10.88 7.98 -0.73
N ARG A 85 -10.57 9.14 -1.28
CA ARG A 85 -11.30 9.70 -2.43
C ARG A 85 -11.17 8.82 -3.67
N ASN A 86 -9.96 8.38 -3.97
CA ASN A 86 -9.66 7.58 -5.17
C ASN A 86 -10.22 6.15 -5.08
N GLY A 87 -10.36 5.63 -3.87
CA GLY A 87 -10.98 4.35 -3.57
C GLY A 87 -12.50 4.41 -3.38
N ALA A 88 -13.07 5.64 -3.30
CA ALA A 88 -14.47 5.86 -2.94
C ALA A 88 -14.86 5.19 -1.60
N PHE A 89 -13.96 5.20 -0.62
CA PHE A 89 -14.15 4.49 0.65
C PHE A 89 -15.03 5.25 1.65
N ALA A 90 -15.13 6.59 1.52
CA ALA A 90 -15.97 7.38 2.40
C ALA A 90 -17.45 7.02 2.25
N ASP A 91 -18.12 6.87 3.39
CA ASP A 91 -19.57 6.57 3.47
C ASP A 91 -20.00 5.29 2.74
N ALA A 92 -19.05 4.40 2.41
CA ALA A 92 -19.36 3.15 1.73
C ALA A 92 -19.87 2.11 2.73
N PRO A 93 -21.11 1.58 2.56
CA PRO A 93 -21.65 0.57 3.47
C PRO A 93 -20.77 -0.69 3.51
N GLY A 94 -20.60 -1.28 4.69
CA GLY A 94 -19.83 -2.50 4.89
C GLY A 94 -18.32 -2.28 5.01
N LEU A 95 -17.86 -1.02 5.05
CA LEU A 95 -16.44 -0.69 5.24
C LEU A 95 -16.10 -0.19 6.65
N GLU A 96 -16.94 -0.41 7.64
CA GLU A 96 -16.74 0.08 9.02
C GLU A 96 -15.42 -0.42 9.65
N HIS A 97 -14.87 -1.52 9.13
CA HIS A 97 -13.57 -2.09 9.58
C HIS A 97 -12.39 -1.69 8.68
N LEU A 98 -12.60 -0.73 7.75
CA LEU A 98 -11.54 -0.24 6.88
C LEU A 98 -10.77 0.92 7.54
N VAL A 99 -9.45 0.84 7.43
CA VAL A 99 -8.51 1.93 7.75
C VAL A 99 -7.65 2.24 6.54
N VAL A 100 -7.30 3.50 6.31
CA VAL A 100 -6.27 3.88 5.35
C VAL A 100 -5.07 4.43 6.11
N LEU A 101 -3.92 3.76 5.94
CA LEU A 101 -2.62 4.16 6.47
C LEU A 101 -1.87 4.89 5.37
N GLY A 102 -2.13 6.20 5.26
CA GLY A 102 -1.52 7.09 4.28
C GLY A 102 -0.11 7.49 4.66
N HIS A 103 0.68 7.97 3.68
CA HIS A 103 2.09 8.32 3.88
C HIS A 103 2.86 7.24 4.63
N TYR A 104 2.67 5.97 4.18
CA TYR A 104 3.33 4.81 4.80
C TYR A 104 3.00 4.65 6.30
N GLY A 105 1.78 5.05 6.72
CA GLY A 105 1.31 4.98 8.10
C GLY A 105 1.51 6.25 8.93
N ALA A 106 2.07 7.33 8.37
CA ALA A 106 2.15 8.62 9.06
C ALA A 106 0.79 9.32 9.20
N GLU A 107 -0.19 8.92 8.40
CA GLU A 107 -1.57 9.37 8.48
C GLU A 107 -2.48 8.15 8.61
N ARG A 108 -3.57 8.30 9.34
CA ARG A 108 -4.59 7.27 9.47
C ARG A 108 -5.98 7.88 9.27
N TRP A 109 -6.70 7.38 8.29
CA TRP A 109 -8.13 7.56 8.16
C TRP A 109 -8.86 6.31 8.67
N ASP A 110 -9.95 6.48 9.40
CA ASP A 110 -10.77 5.37 9.95
C ASP A 110 -12.20 5.53 9.44
N ALA A 111 -12.74 4.51 8.78
CA ALA A 111 -14.07 4.55 8.19
C ALA A 111 -15.20 4.78 9.20
N ARG A 112 -15.00 4.36 10.46
CA ARG A 112 -16.02 4.55 11.52
C ARG A 112 -16.20 6.01 11.91
N THR A 113 -15.16 6.81 11.78
CA THR A 113 -15.17 8.23 12.18
C THR A 113 -15.18 9.17 10.99
N GLY A 114 -14.74 8.69 9.81
CA GLY A 114 -14.50 9.51 8.63
C GLY A 114 -13.33 10.51 8.80
N ALA A 115 -12.61 10.44 9.91
CA ALA A 115 -11.57 11.41 10.25
C ALA A 115 -10.17 10.91 9.89
N VAL A 116 -9.31 11.84 9.45
CA VAL A 116 -7.88 11.62 9.33
C VAL A 116 -7.17 12.09 10.60
N THR A 117 -6.35 11.24 11.17
CA THR A 117 -5.45 11.57 12.27
C THR A 117 -4.00 11.51 11.78
N ALA A 118 -3.21 12.53 12.12
CA ALA A 118 -1.80 12.60 11.77
C ALA A 118 -1.04 13.40 12.82
N PRO A 119 0.22 13.05 13.15
CA PRO A 119 1.07 13.93 13.92
C PRO A 119 1.38 15.20 13.11
N PRO A 120 1.90 16.28 13.73
CA PRO A 120 2.35 17.46 13.00
C PRO A 120 3.32 17.11 11.86
N ALA A 121 3.28 17.86 10.75
CA ALA A 121 4.22 17.67 9.65
C ALA A 121 5.67 17.87 10.15
N PRO A 122 6.64 17.06 9.68
CA PRO A 122 8.04 17.23 10.07
C PRO A 122 8.56 18.58 9.60
N PRO A 123 9.20 19.39 10.45
CA PRO A 123 9.67 20.74 10.08
C PRO A 123 10.67 20.73 8.91
N GLY A 124 11.42 19.65 8.72
CA GLY A 124 12.35 19.49 7.59
C GLY A 124 11.68 19.51 6.23
N VAL A 125 10.39 19.14 6.12
CA VAL A 125 9.67 19.16 4.84
C VAL A 125 9.48 20.58 4.30
N ASP A 126 9.16 21.55 5.17
CA ASP A 126 9.01 22.95 4.77
C ASP A 126 10.34 23.54 4.31
N ALA A 127 11.42 23.21 4.98
CA ALA A 127 12.77 23.66 4.60
C ALA A 127 13.19 23.11 3.23
N VAL A 128 12.98 21.80 3.00
CA VAL A 128 13.23 21.16 1.70
C VAL A 128 12.38 21.81 0.62
N ARG A 129 11.10 22.03 0.86
CA ARG A 129 10.18 22.69 -0.08
C ARG A 129 10.68 24.07 -0.52
N ALA A 130 11.26 24.83 0.40
CA ALA A 130 11.80 26.15 0.10
C ALA A 130 13.11 26.10 -0.73
N GLU A 131 13.96 25.09 -0.56
CA GLU A 131 15.25 24.95 -1.25
C GLU A 131 15.14 24.27 -2.64
N LEU A 132 14.17 23.39 -2.84
CA LEU A 132 14.01 22.61 -4.07
C LEU A 132 13.99 23.44 -5.36
N PRO A 133 13.27 24.58 -5.47
CA PRO A 133 13.23 25.36 -6.71
C PRO A 133 14.61 25.78 -7.21
N GLY A 134 15.54 26.14 -6.30
CA GLY A 134 16.91 26.49 -6.65
C GLY A 134 17.73 25.31 -7.18
N LEU A 135 17.55 24.14 -6.59
CA LEU A 135 18.27 22.91 -6.96
C LEU A 135 17.74 22.34 -8.28
N LEU A 136 16.45 22.46 -8.56
CA LEU A 136 15.79 21.86 -9.70
C LEU A 136 15.71 22.77 -10.92
N ALA A 137 16.23 24.00 -10.86
CA ALA A 137 16.19 24.97 -11.96
C ALA A 137 16.79 24.37 -13.24
N GLY A 138 16.03 24.36 -14.35
CA GLY A 138 16.46 23.87 -15.65
C GLY A 138 16.49 22.34 -15.82
N THR A 139 16.12 21.56 -14.82
CA THR A 139 16.13 20.07 -14.91
C THR A 139 14.93 19.49 -15.65
N GLY A 140 13.85 20.28 -15.83
CA GLY A 140 12.59 19.79 -16.44
C GLY A 140 11.81 18.80 -15.57
N THR A 141 12.18 18.68 -14.29
CA THR A 141 11.49 17.81 -13.33
C THR A 141 10.20 18.44 -12.79
N TYR A 142 9.32 17.62 -12.28
CA TYR A 142 8.07 18.05 -11.62
C TYR A 142 8.15 17.74 -10.13
N VAL A 143 7.73 18.70 -9.30
CA VAL A 143 7.66 18.54 -7.84
C VAL A 143 6.20 18.33 -7.44
N GLU A 144 5.95 17.22 -6.75
CA GLU A 144 4.68 16.92 -6.09
C GLU A 144 4.82 17.17 -4.58
N ASP A 145 4.00 18.08 -4.06
CA ASP A 145 3.90 18.31 -2.63
C ASP A 145 2.85 17.37 -2.04
N LYS A 146 3.30 16.43 -1.22
CA LYS A 146 2.43 15.48 -0.51
C LYS A 146 2.11 15.94 0.93
N GLY A 147 2.43 17.18 1.30
CA GLY A 147 2.22 17.72 2.65
C GLY A 147 3.27 17.25 3.67
N ARG A 148 3.48 15.97 3.83
CA ARG A 148 4.42 15.36 4.78
C ARG A 148 5.71 14.83 4.14
N ALA A 149 5.76 14.85 2.83
CA ALA A 149 6.88 14.48 1.98
C ALA A 149 6.85 15.35 0.72
N VAL A 150 7.96 15.38 -0.01
CA VAL A 150 8.04 16.03 -1.32
C VAL A 150 8.62 15.05 -2.31
N ALA A 151 7.95 14.83 -3.44
CA ALA A 151 8.42 13.94 -4.49
C ALA A 151 8.91 14.71 -5.71
N VAL A 152 10.11 14.38 -6.19
CA VAL A 152 10.70 14.94 -7.41
C VAL A 152 10.59 13.92 -8.51
N HIS A 153 9.71 14.17 -9.48
CA HIS A 153 9.46 13.29 -10.62
C HIS A 153 10.34 13.68 -11.81
N THR A 154 11.11 12.74 -12.33
CA THR A 154 12.00 12.96 -13.49
C THR A 154 11.38 12.53 -14.81
N ARG A 155 10.23 11.82 -14.80
CA ARG A 155 9.58 11.25 -15.99
C ARG A 155 9.32 12.26 -17.11
N ARG A 156 9.16 13.55 -16.77
CA ARG A 156 8.91 14.64 -17.73
C ARG A 156 10.16 15.37 -18.20
N ALA A 157 11.35 15.03 -17.65
CA ALA A 157 12.61 15.61 -18.08
C ALA A 157 12.96 15.13 -19.51
N ALA A 158 13.79 15.89 -20.22
CA ALA A 158 14.25 15.52 -21.55
C ALA A 158 15.01 14.19 -21.58
N ASP A 159 15.78 13.91 -20.53
CA ASP A 159 16.40 12.61 -20.22
C ASP A 159 15.95 12.18 -18.81
N PRO A 160 14.87 11.38 -18.68
CA PRO A 160 14.33 11.00 -17.38
C PRO A 160 15.31 10.21 -16.51
N GLN A 161 16.06 9.28 -17.11
CA GLN A 161 17.01 8.44 -16.38
C GLN A 161 18.25 9.25 -15.96
N GLY A 162 18.81 10.03 -16.89
CA GLY A 162 19.94 10.91 -16.57
C GLY A 162 19.61 11.92 -15.49
N ALA A 163 18.40 12.53 -15.53
CA ALA A 163 17.92 13.43 -14.49
C ALA A 163 17.77 12.72 -13.13
N PHE A 164 17.24 11.48 -13.12
CA PHE A 164 17.10 10.68 -11.92
C PHE A 164 18.47 10.43 -11.25
N GLU A 165 19.46 9.96 -12.00
CA GLU A 165 20.80 9.68 -11.49
C GLU A 165 21.51 10.97 -11.02
N ALA A 166 21.42 12.05 -11.80
CA ALA A 166 22.07 13.33 -11.47
C ALA A 166 21.49 13.99 -10.22
N LEU A 167 20.20 13.81 -9.94
CA LEU A 167 19.55 14.42 -8.79
C LEU A 167 19.65 13.59 -7.51
N ARG A 168 20.04 12.35 -7.59
CA ARG A 168 20.07 11.42 -6.46
C ARG A 168 20.96 11.91 -5.31
N GLU A 169 22.21 12.24 -5.59
CA GLU A 169 23.15 12.73 -4.59
C GLU A 169 22.78 14.12 -4.05
N PRO A 170 22.48 15.14 -4.89
CA PRO A 170 22.05 16.46 -4.43
C PRO A 170 20.81 16.41 -3.53
N LEU A 171 19.79 15.62 -3.89
CA LEU A 171 18.57 15.48 -3.09
C LEU A 171 18.82 14.70 -1.79
N THR A 172 19.70 13.70 -1.81
CA THR A 172 20.11 12.98 -0.59
C THR A 172 20.82 13.94 0.39
N GLY A 173 21.73 14.79 -0.11
CA GLY A 173 22.37 15.81 0.70
C GLY A 173 21.39 16.85 1.25
N LEU A 174 20.41 17.28 0.44
CA LEU A 174 19.35 18.19 0.88
C LEU A 174 18.49 17.55 1.98
N ALA A 175 18.01 16.34 1.76
CA ALA A 175 17.18 15.60 2.72
C ALA A 175 17.91 15.43 4.07
N ALA A 176 19.17 14.99 4.04
CA ALA A 176 19.96 14.75 5.24
C ALA A 176 20.15 16.02 6.09
N ARG A 177 20.35 17.20 5.48
CA ARG A 177 20.47 18.48 6.20
C ARG A 177 19.21 18.82 6.99
N HIS A 178 18.06 18.30 6.56
CA HIS A 178 16.75 18.59 7.17
C HIS A 178 16.15 17.39 7.92
N GLY A 179 16.97 16.35 8.22
CA GLY A 179 16.51 15.17 8.96
C GLY A 179 15.53 14.28 8.18
N LEU A 180 15.57 14.36 6.86
CA LEU A 180 14.78 13.51 5.94
C LEU A 180 15.71 12.51 5.24
N ILE A 181 15.10 11.52 4.60
CA ILE A 181 15.75 10.57 3.69
C ILE A 181 15.18 10.71 2.28
N VAL A 182 15.92 10.22 1.29
CA VAL A 182 15.42 10.06 -0.07
C VAL A 182 15.03 8.60 -0.29
N GLU A 183 13.79 8.38 -0.64
CA GLU A 183 13.28 7.09 -1.10
C GLU A 183 13.22 7.08 -2.62
N PRO A 184 14.01 6.23 -3.30
CA PRO A 184 13.95 6.11 -4.74
C PRO A 184 12.77 5.23 -5.17
N GLY A 185 11.94 5.76 -6.09
CA GLY A 185 10.93 5.01 -6.80
C GLY A 185 11.15 5.06 -8.32
N ARG A 186 10.20 4.61 -9.11
CA ARG A 186 10.31 4.59 -10.58
C ARG A 186 10.23 6.00 -11.16
N MET A 187 11.39 6.58 -11.54
CA MET A 187 11.53 7.97 -12.02
C MET A 187 11.01 9.01 -11.02
N VAL A 188 11.14 8.73 -9.73
CA VAL A 188 10.77 9.62 -8.64
C VAL A 188 11.76 9.47 -7.48
N LEU A 189 12.09 10.60 -6.86
CA LEU A 189 12.89 10.68 -5.64
C LEU A 189 12.04 11.36 -4.58
N GLU A 190 11.59 10.61 -3.57
CA GLU A 190 10.73 11.14 -2.51
C GLU A 190 11.55 11.48 -1.28
N LEU A 191 11.49 12.75 -0.86
CA LEU A 191 12.12 13.24 0.36
C LEU A 191 11.10 13.15 1.49
N ARG A 192 11.33 12.25 2.45
CA ARG A 192 10.37 11.90 3.51
C ARG A 192 11.06 11.66 4.86
N PRO A 193 10.31 11.68 5.97
CA PRO A 193 10.85 11.30 7.28
C PRO A 193 11.41 9.88 7.29
N PRO A 194 12.49 9.64 8.04
CA PRO A 194 13.03 8.28 8.25
C PRO A 194 12.12 7.46 9.18
N GLY A 195 12.29 6.13 9.13
CA GLY A 195 11.63 5.20 10.07
C GLY A 195 10.13 5.02 9.82
N ILE A 196 9.64 5.41 8.65
CA ILE A 196 8.25 5.24 8.23
C ILE A 196 8.28 4.45 6.93
N ASP A 197 7.71 3.25 6.91
CA ASP A 197 7.50 2.41 5.74
C ASP A 197 6.27 1.53 5.90
N LYS A 198 5.85 0.86 4.84
CA LYS A 198 4.65 0.00 4.85
C LYS A 198 4.74 -1.13 5.87
N GLY A 199 5.95 -1.64 6.16
CA GLY A 199 6.18 -2.71 7.13
C GLY A 199 6.01 -2.23 8.57
N VAL A 200 6.55 -1.07 8.91
CA VAL A 200 6.37 -0.43 10.22
C VAL A 200 4.89 -0.15 10.47
N ALA A 201 4.19 0.41 9.48
CA ALA A 201 2.77 0.71 9.57
C ALA A 201 1.92 -0.57 9.76
N LEU A 202 2.17 -1.60 8.94
CA LEU A 202 1.46 -2.87 9.01
C LEU A 202 1.67 -3.57 10.36
N THR A 203 2.92 -3.64 10.83
CA THR A 203 3.27 -4.26 12.11
C THR A 203 2.61 -3.54 13.28
N ALA A 204 2.68 -2.21 13.30
CA ALA A 204 2.08 -1.41 14.35
C ALA A 204 0.56 -1.63 14.41
N PHE A 205 -0.11 -1.62 13.27
CA PHE A 205 -1.55 -1.82 13.20
C PHE A 205 -1.96 -3.26 13.53
N ALA A 206 -1.21 -4.27 13.04
CA ALA A 206 -1.45 -5.68 13.39
C ALA A 206 -1.38 -5.90 14.92
N ARG A 207 -0.39 -5.31 15.57
CA ARG A 207 -0.24 -5.39 17.05
C ARG A 207 -1.32 -4.62 17.79
N GLU A 208 -1.72 -3.44 17.29
CA GLU A 208 -2.80 -2.61 17.87
C GLU A 208 -4.11 -3.39 17.96
N ILE A 209 -4.49 -4.11 16.89
CA ILE A 209 -5.74 -4.87 16.84
C ILE A 209 -5.62 -6.29 17.38
N GLY A 210 -4.40 -6.74 17.74
CA GLY A 210 -4.15 -8.11 18.20
C GLY A 210 -4.41 -9.13 17.10
N ALA A 211 -3.95 -8.86 15.87
CA ALA A 211 -4.17 -9.73 14.72
C ALA A 211 -3.64 -11.14 14.96
N GLY A 212 -4.49 -12.15 14.75
CA GLY A 212 -4.14 -13.56 14.83
C GLY A 212 -3.60 -14.13 13.52
N CYS A 213 -3.80 -13.40 12.40
CA CYS A 213 -3.23 -13.72 11.10
C CYS A 213 -3.19 -12.44 10.25
N VAL A 214 -2.26 -12.37 9.29
CA VAL A 214 -2.08 -11.19 8.41
C VAL A 214 -1.98 -11.64 6.97
N LEU A 215 -2.88 -11.18 6.09
CA LEU A 215 -2.69 -11.18 4.65
C LEU A 215 -2.13 -9.83 4.23
N TYR A 216 -1.11 -9.80 3.37
CA TYR A 216 -0.66 -8.57 2.72
C TYR A 216 -0.56 -8.76 1.21
N ALA A 217 -1.16 -7.83 0.45
CA ALA A 217 -1.06 -7.79 -1.00
C ALA A 217 -0.39 -6.48 -1.45
N GLY A 218 0.57 -6.60 -2.39
CA GLY A 218 1.30 -5.49 -2.98
C GLY A 218 1.78 -5.82 -4.38
N ASP A 219 2.35 -4.82 -5.11
CA ASP A 219 2.76 -4.98 -6.51
C ASP A 219 4.20 -4.54 -6.80
N ASP A 220 4.80 -3.69 -5.97
CA ASP A 220 6.10 -3.07 -6.25
C ASP A 220 7.15 -3.22 -5.13
N LEU A 221 8.36 -2.69 -5.38
CA LEU A 221 9.46 -2.75 -4.41
C LEU A 221 9.16 -2.02 -3.10
N GLY A 222 8.26 -1.04 -3.11
CA GLY A 222 7.80 -0.34 -1.91
C GLY A 222 7.03 -1.23 -0.94
N ASP A 223 6.59 -2.42 -1.38
CA ASP A 223 5.90 -3.42 -0.57
C ASP A 223 6.84 -4.41 0.12
N LEU A 224 8.12 -4.46 -0.26
CA LEU A 224 9.10 -5.34 0.36
C LEU A 224 9.21 -5.16 1.89
N PRO A 225 9.15 -3.94 2.46
CA PRO A 225 9.10 -3.76 3.90
C PRO A 225 7.88 -4.42 4.56
N ALA A 226 6.70 -4.36 3.92
CA ALA A 226 5.50 -5.04 4.42
C ALA A 226 5.61 -6.57 4.34
N TYR A 227 6.24 -7.10 3.28
CA TYR A 227 6.55 -8.52 3.20
C TYR A 227 7.49 -8.96 4.32
N ALA A 228 8.56 -8.19 4.56
CA ALA A 228 9.47 -8.45 5.66
C ALA A 228 8.77 -8.40 7.03
N ALA A 229 7.79 -7.50 7.19
CA ALA A 229 6.97 -7.41 8.40
C ALA A 229 6.11 -8.67 8.61
N VAL A 230 5.47 -9.18 7.55
CA VAL A 230 4.71 -10.45 7.64
C VAL A 230 5.62 -11.62 7.96
N ASP A 231 6.83 -11.69 7.35
CA ASP A 231 7.81 -12.73 7.67
C ASP A 231 8.28 -12.66 9.13
N ALA A 232 8.47 -11.44 9.67
CA ALA A 232 8.79 -11.25 11.09
C ALA A 232 7.64 -11.70 12.00
N LEU A 233 6.39 -11.36 11.67
CA LEU A 233 5.21 -11.81 12.40
C LEU A 233 5.06 -13.34 12.36
N ARG A 234 5.35 -13.98 11.23
CA ARG A 234 5.41 -15.45 11.11
C ARG A 234 6.43 -16.06 12.06
N ALA A 235 7.62 -15.46 12.15
CA ALA A 235 8.66 -15.90 13.08
C ALA A 235 8.25 -15.72 14.56
N GLU A 236 7.37 -14.77 14.86
CA GLU A 236 6.76 -14.55 16.18
C GLU A 236 5.55 -15.47 16.44
N GLY A 237 5.14 -16.30 15.47
CA GLY A 237 4.04 -17.26 15.60
C GLY A 237 2.68 -16.75 15.09
N THR A 238 2.62 -15.59 14.45
CA THR A 238 1.41 -15.08 13.78
C THR A 238 1.42 -15.52 12.31
N PRO A 239 0.53 -16.43 11.87
CA PRO A 239 0.48 -16.87 10.47
C PRO A 239 0.22 -15.70 9.52
N GLY A 240 0.75 -15.81 8.29
CA GLY A 240 0.55 -14.77 7.30
C GLY A 240 0.46 -15.33 5.88
N LEU A 241 -0.07 -14.52 4.96
CA LEU A 241 -0.18 -14.82 3.53
C LEU A 241 0.32 -13.61 2.73
N LEU A 242 1.35 -13.82 1.91
CA LEU A 242 1.93 -12.81 1.02
C LEU A 242 1.38 -12.97 -0.39
N VAL A 243 0.74 -11.93 -0.89
CA VAL A 243 0.09 -11.92 -2.20
C VAL A 243 0.77 -10.88 -3.10
N CYS A 244 1.29 -11.31 -4.24
CA CYS A 244 1.78 -10.40 -5.28
C CYS A 244 0.64 -10.10 -6.27
N SER A 245 0.30 -8.82 -6.41
CA SER A 245 -0.49 -8.31 -7.51
C SER A 245 0.44 -8.24 -8.73
N GLY A 246 0.45 -9.31 -9.53
CA GLY A 246 1.45 -9.53 -10.56
C GLY A 246 1.40 -8.46 -11.64
N SER A 247 2.55 -7.85 -11.87
CA SER A 247 2.86 -7.10 -13.08
C SER A 247 4.10 -7.73 -13.73
N ASP A 248 4.30 -7.49 -15.02
CA ASP A 248 5.50 -7.97 -15.73
C ASP A 248 6.78 -7.20 -15.32
N GLU A 249 6.66 -6.23 -14.42
CA GLU A 249 7.68 -5.23 -14.14
C GLU A 249 8.55 -5.53 -12.90
N VAL A 250 8.04 -6.29 -11.90
CA VAL A 250 8.75 -6.53 -10.62
C VAL A 250 8.76 -8.01 -10.29
N THR A 251 9.91 -8.65 -10.50
CA THR A 251 10.11 -10.09 -10.21
C THR A 251 10.40 -10.34 -8.74
N GLU A 252 11.07 -9.42 -8.03
CA GLU A 252 11.51 -9.60 -6.63
C GLU A 252 10.35 -9.84 -5.67
N LEU A 253 9.23 -9.12 -5.84
CA LEU A 253 8.06 -9.32 -5.00
C LEU A 253 7.39 -10.67 -5.31
N ARG A 254 7.30 -11.01 -6.60
CA ARG A 254 6.77 -12.31 -7.08
C ARG A 254 7.53 -13.50 -6.49
N ASP A 255 8.86 -13.42 -6.46
CA ASP A 255 9.71 -14.51 -5.95
C ASP A 255 9.56 -14.75 -4.45
N ARG A 256 9.07 -13.77 -3.71
CA ARG A 256 8.82 -13.84 -2.27
C ARG A 256 7.36 -14.12 -1.92
N ALA A 257 6.46 -14.01 -2.88
CA ALA A 257 5.03 -14.19 -2.64
C ALA A 257 4.65 -15.66 -2.46
N ASP A 258 3.68 -15.90 -1.60
CA ASP A 258 3.03 -17.22 -1.47
C ASP A 258 2.00 -17.44 -2.57
N LEU A 259 1.44 -16.35 -3.09
CA LEU A 259 0.41 -16.34 -4.09
C LEU A 259 0.64 -15.19 -5.06
N VAL A 260 0.52 -15.44 -6.36
CA VAL A 260 0.55 -14.41 -7.40
C VAL A 260 -0.81 -14.35 -8.06
N VAL A 261 -1.39 -13.15 -8.16
CA VAL A 261 -2.66 -12.89 -8.83
C VAL A 261 -2.47 -11.90 -9.97
N ASP A 262 -3.39 -11.84 -10.91
CA ASP A 262 -3.28 -11.00 -12.11
C ASP A 262 -3.71 -9.55 -11.84
N GLY A 263 -2.80 -8.76 -11.34
CA GLY A 263 -3.00 -7.33 -11.09
C GLY A 263 -4.18 -7.02 -10.16
N PRO A 264 -4.71 -5.78 -10.22
CA PRO A 264 -5.84 -5.35 -9.41
C PRO A 264 -7.10 -6.20 -9.60
N GLN A 265 -7.34 -6.70 -10.80
CA GLN A 265 -8.48 -7.58 -11.05
C GLN A 265 -8.33 -8.91 -10.30
N GLY A 266 -7.14 -9.51 -10.32
CA GLY A 266 -6.86 -10.74 -9.58
C GLY A 266 -6.96 -10.55 -8.07
N VAL A 267 -6.55 -9.39 -7.55
CA VAL A 267 -6.73 -9.03 -6.14
C VAL A 267 -8.21 -8.97 -5.79
N VAL A 268 -9.01 -8.28 -6.60
CA VAL A 268 -10.47 -8.18 -6.40
C VAL A 268 -11.14 -9.55 -6.41
N HIS A 269 -10.78 -10.42 -7.34
CA HIS A 269 -11.27 -11.80 -7.38
C HIS A 269 -10.91 -12.58 -6.11
N LEU A 270 -9.66 -12.45 -5.63
CA LEU A 270 -9.22 -13.06 -4.37
C LEU A 270 -10.06 -12.56 -3.18
N LEU A 271 -10.30 -11.25 -3.07
CA LEU A 271 -11.09 -10.68 -1.99
C LEU A 271 -12.55 -11.17 -2.01
N HIS A 272 -13.19 -11.28 -3.20
CA HIS A 272 -14.50 -11.86 -3.35
C HIS A 272 -14.53 -13.35 -2.97
N ALA A 273 -13.53 -14.12 -3.43
CA ALA A 273 -13.42 -15.54 -3.09
C ALA A 273 -13.24 -15.74 -1.57
N LEU A 274 -12.38 -14.96 -0.91
CA LEU A 274 -12.23 -14.97 0.54
C LEU A 274 -13.55 -14.64 1.24
N ALA A 275 -14.23 -13.56 0.83
CA ALA A 275 -15.51 -13.16 1.40
C ALA A 275 -16.57 -14.26 1.27
N HIS A 276 -16.53 -15.06 0.21
CA HIS A 276 -17.45 -16.18 0.00
C HIS A 276 -17.11 -17.40 0.87
N HIS A 277 -15.83 -17.71 1.05
CA HIS A 277 -15.37 -18.88 1.81
C HIS A 277 -15.36 -18.66 3.33
N ILE A 278 -15.32 -17.42 3.78
CA ILE A 278 -15.49 -17.05 5.19
C ILE A 278 -16.99 -17.06 5.51
N ALA A 279 -17.37 -17.88 6.48
CA ALA A 279 -18.74 -18.07 6.91
C ALA A 279 -19.37 -16.84 7.59
#